data_5f0953cd651070fd4515b3eb3b77f97b
#
_entry.id   5f0953cd651070fd4515b3eb3b77f97b
#
_cell.length_a   1.000
_cell.length_b   1.000
_cell.length_c   1.000
_cell.angle_alpha   90.00
_cell.angle_beta   90.00
_cell.angle_gamma   90.00
#
_symmetry.space_group_name_H-M   'P 1'
#
loop_
_entity.id
_entity.type
_entity.pdbx_description
1 polymer ?
#
loop_
_entity_poly.entity_id
_entity_poly.type
_entity_poly.pdbx_seq_one_letter_code
_entity_poly.pdbx_strand_id
1 'polypeptide(L)'
;MEKPGAGMNRNFYPEQTHFIGVLLPYELTQRLQGYRDYMSRQYGCKSGFGTPIHITLVPPFKPIDKLTTNDLAEALAQMAVDKKWHPFTAKIDGFDAFGDRTLFAKVLPSAVWTAYKSAVYITVSALSPGSLKKESRPFQPHITVANRDIPAGASTEALEYLNQLELKTIFQVDNITIFERRDKRWVVAKQIEL
;
A
#
# COMPACT_ATOMS: atom_id res chain seq x y z
N MET A 1 -12.91 34.37 34.23
CA MET A 1 -12.48 34.45 32.82
C MET A 1 -12.08 33.03 32.40
N GLU A 2 -13.04 32.30 31.90
CA GLU A 2 -12.80 30.95 31.38
C GLU A 2 -12.30 31.04 29.94
N LYS A 3 -11.21 30.29 29.63
CA LYS A 3 -10.69 30.15 28.28
C LYS A 3 -11.59 29.18 27.51
N PRO A 4 -12.02 29.50 26.29
CA PRO A 4 -12.79 28.58 25.47
C PRO A 4 -11.87 27.44 25.03
N GLY A 5 -12.29 26.21 25.31
CA GLY A 5 -11.63 25.00 24.91
C GLY A 5 -11.53 24.92 23.39
N ALA A 6 -10.31 24.68 22.89
CA ALA A 6 -10.04 24.37 21.51
C ALA A 6 -10.76 23.08 21.13
N GLY A 7 -11.85 23.23 20.38
CA GLY A 7 -12.57 22.12 19.77
C GLY A 7 -11.64 21.36 18.84
N MET A 8 -11.21 20.15 19.24
CA MET A 8 -10.56 19.20 18.37
C MET A 8 -11.55 18.78 17.29
N ASN A 9 -11.40 19.33 16.12
CA ASN A 9 -12.03 18.83 14.91
C ASN A 9 -11.38 17.47 14.57
N ARG A 10 -11.78 16.42 15.31
CA ARG A 10 -11.45 15.05 14.96
C ARG A 10 -12.23 14.76 13.69
N ASN A 11 -11.58 14.87 12.54
CA ASN A 11 -12.07 14.28 11.31
C ASN A 11 -12.36 12.81 11.60
N PHE A 12 -13.64 12.52 11.83
CA PHE A 12 -14.14 11.18 12.09
C PHE A 12 -14.11 10.42 10.75
N TYR A 13 -12.94 9.89 10.41
CA TYR A 13 -12.87 8.93 9.33
C TYR A 13 -13.44 7.62 9.88
N PRO A 14 -14.43 7.03 9.20
CA PRO A 14 -14.94 5.72 9.58
C PRO A 14 -13.75 4.75 9.69
N GLU A 15 -13.82 3.81 10.62
CA GLU A 15 -12.76 2.83 10.83
C GLU A 15 -12.49 2.08 9.52
N GLN A 16 -11.30 2.26 8.97
CA GLN A 16 -10.92 1.65 7.70
C GLN A 16 -10.59 0.18 7.96
N THR A 17 -11.28 -0.71 7.26
CA THR A 17 -11.24 -2.15 7.50
C THR A 17 -10.63 -2.95 6.37
N HIS A 18 -10.53 -2.37 5.16
CA HIS A 18 -10.00 -3.04 3.97
C HIS A 18 -9.03 -2.14 3.22
N PHE A 19 -8.10 -2.73 2.52
CA PHE A 19 -7.36 -2.12 1.41
C PHE A 19 -7.03 -3.17 0.36
N ILE A 20 -6.74 -2.75 -0.87
CA ILE A 20 -6.36 -3.66 -1.95
C ILE A 20 -4.93 -3.37 -2.38
N GLY A 21 -4.16 -4.42 -2.58
CA GLY A 21 -2.78 -4.31 -3.01
C GLY A 21 -2.29 -5.52 -3.80
N VAL A 22 -0.99 -5.56 -3.98
CA VAL A 22 -0.25 -6.68 -4.57
C VAL A 22 0.72 -7.21 -3.54
N LEU A 23 0.73 -8.51 -3.31
CA LEU A 23 1.79 -9.20 -2.59
C LEU A 23 2.99 -9.41 -3.49
N LEU A 24 4.15 -9.40 -2.90
CA LEU A 24 5.41 -9.60 -3.61
C LEU A 24 5.88 -11.05 -3.48
N PRO A 25 6.72 -11.53 -4.43
CA PRO A 25 7.37 -12.83 -4.30
C PRO A 25 8.13 -12.95 -2.97
N TYR A 26 8.20 -14.18 -2.46
CA TYR A 26 8.76 -14.45 -1.13
C TYR A 26 10.16 -13.89 -0.92
N GLU A 27 11.09 -14.14 -1.84
CA GLU A 27 12.49 -13.67 -1.72
C GLU A 27 12.59 -12.15 -1.69
N LEU A 28 11.81 -11.46 -2.54
CA LEU A 28 11.77 -10.01 -2.55
C LEU A 28 11.15 -9.47 -1.25
N THR A 29 10.11 -10.11 -0.74
CA THR A 29 9.50 -9.78 0.55
C THR A 29 10.52 -9.89 1.68
N GLN A 30 11.31 -10.95 1.75
CA GLN A 30 12.35 -11.13 2.76
C GLN A 30 13.44 -10.04 2.68
N ARG A 31 13.87 -9.71 1.46
CA ARG A 31 14.85 -8.64 1.23
C ARG A 31 14.31 -7.28 1.70
N LEU A 32 13.07 -6.95 1.37
CA LEU A 32 12.43 -5.70 1.78
C LEU A 32 12.13 -5.64 3.28
N GLN A 33 11.85 -6.79 3.90
CA GLN A 33 11.75 -6.87 5.36
C GLN A 33 13.09 -6.52 6.03
N GLY A 34 14.21 -6.94 5.47
CA GLY A 34 15.55 -6.54 5.95
C GLY A 34 15.75 -5.02 6.00
N TYR A 35 15.22 -4.27 5.02
CA TYR A 35 15.26 -2.80 5.04
C TYR A 35 14.32 -2.20 6.10
N ARG A 36 13.15 -2.77 6.31
CA ARG A 36 12.27 -2.38 7.43
C ARG A 36 12.96 -2.59 8.78
N ASP A 37 13.61 -3.73 8.95
CA ASP A 37 14.35 -4.08 10.17
C ASP A 37 15.54 -3.14 10.39
N TYR A 38 16.22 -2.73 9.32
CA TYR A 38 17.25 -1.68 9.37
C TYR A 38 16.66 -0.36 9.89
N MET A 39 15.57 0.13 9.29
CA MET A 39 14.91 1.35 9.73
C MET A 39 14.45 1.28 11.19
N SER A 40 14.00 0.12 11.62
CA SER A 40 13.62 -0.09 13.03
C SER A 40 14.82 -0.03 13.97
N ARG A 41 15.92 -0.70 13.64
CA ARG A 41 17.11 -0.73 14.51
C ARG A 41 17.84 0.60 14.57
N GLN A 42 17.96 1.31 13.45
CA GLN A 42 18.73 2.55 13.39
C GLN A 42 17.92 3.77 13.83
N TYR A 43 16.63 3.80 13.48
CA TYR A 43 15.80 5.00 13.65
C TYR A 43 14.58 4.77 14.55
N GLY A 44 14.38 3.55 15.07
CA GLY A 44 13.24 3.23 15.92
C GLY A 44 11.90 3.15 15.19
N CYS A 45 11.88 3.13 13.85
CA CYS A 45 10.67 3.05 13.05
C CYS A 45 9.93 1.74 13.28
N LYS A 46 8.65 1.82 13.65
CA LYS A 46 7.78 0.66 13.93
C LYS A 46 6.48 0.70 13.13
N SER A 47 6.16 1.83 12.52
CA SER A 47 4.97 1.98 11.70
C SER A 47 5.01 1.03 10.50
N GLY A 48 3.96 0.25 10.31
CA GLY A 48 3.89 -0.78 9.27
C GLY A 48 4.39 -2.17 9.68
N PHE A 49 5.03 -2.33 10.85
CA PHE A 49 5.31 -3.65 11.39
C PHE A 49 4.00 -4.41 11.66
N GLY A 50 3.95 -5.67 11.20
CA GLY A 50 2.72 -6.47 11.24
C GLY A 50 1.77 -6.27 10.07
N THR A 51 2.09 -5.36 9.12
CA THR A 51 1.45 -5.31 7.81
C THR A 51 2.32 -6.06 6.80
N PRO A 52 1.78 -7.03 6.05
CA PRO A 52 2.55 -7.69 4.98
C PRO A 52 3.15 -6.67 4.02
N ILE A 53 4.34 -6.96 3.48
CA ILE A 53 4.96 -6.11 2.46
C ILE A 53 4.13 -6.18 1.19
N HIS A 54 3.75 -5.02 0.64
CA HIS A 54 2.80 -4.92 -0.46
C HIS A 54 2.99 -3.64 -1.27
N ILE A 55 2.38 -3.61 -2.45
CA ILE A 55 2.12 -2.38 -3.20
C ILE A 55 0.63 -2.06 -3.06
N THR A 56 0.28 -0.85 -2.63
CA THR A 56 -1.11 -0.43 -2.48
C THR A 56 -1.72 -0.06 -3.83
N LEU A 57 -2.85 -0.66 -4.20
CA LEU A 57 -3.67 -0.29 -5.37
C LEU A 57 -4.85 0.60 -4.97
N VAL A 58 -5.55 0.23 -3.90
CA VAL A 58 -6.64 1.02 -3.32
C VAL A 58 -6.30 1.28 -1.85
N PRO A 59 -6.16 2.54 -1.45
CA PRO A 59 -5.87 2.90 -0.06
C PRO A 59 -6.93 2.38 0.92
N PRO A 60 -6.64 2.33 2.23
CA PRO A 60 -7.58 1.87 3.23
C PRO A 60 -8.94 2.55 3.14
N PHE A 61 -10.00 1.74 3.16
CA PHE A 61 -11.41 2.15 3.10
C PHE A 61 -12.28 1.29 4.00
N LYS A 62 -13.52 1.72 4.23
CA LYS A 62 -14.56 0.90 4.84
C LYS A 62 -15.59 0.58 3.75
N PRO A 63 -15.81 -0.71 3.40
CA PRO A 63 -16.88 -1.08 2.49
C PRO A 63 -18.24 -0.62 3.01
N ILE A 64 -19.20 -0.40 2.09
CA ILE A 64 -20.59 -0.17 2.47
C ILE A 64 -21.15 -1.40 3.20
N ASP A 65 -22.18 -1.16 4.02
CA ASP A 65 -22.82 -2.24 4.77
C ASP A 65 -23.30 -3.37 3.84
N LYS A 66 -23.11 -4.61 4.30
CA LYS A 66 -23.41 -5.86 3.58
C LYS A 66 -22.42 -6.28 2.47
N LEU A 67 -21.49 -5.43 2.05
CA LEU A 67 -20.46 -5.84 1.10
C LEU A 67 -19.37 -6.63 1.85
N THR A 68 -19.26 -7.90 1.54
CA THR A 68 -18.29 -8.80 2.20
C THR A 68 -16.95 -8.84 1.47
N THR A 69 -15.93 -9.36 2.16
CA THR A 69 -14.62 -9.64 1.54
C THR A 69 -14.73 -10.65 0.38
N ASN A 70 -15.68 -11.60 0.45
CA ASN A 70 -15.94 -12.54 -0.64
C ASN A 70 -16.53 -11.86 -1.87
N ASP A 71 -17.51 -10.97 -1.69
CA ASP A 71 -18.09 -10.20 -2.80
C ASP A 71 -17.03 -9.36 -3.52
N LEU A 72 -16.13 -8.73 -2.75
CA LEU A 72 -14.98 -8.00 -3.31
C LEU A 72 -14.05 -8.92 -4.10
N ALA A 73 -13.77 -10.11 -3.58
CA ALA A 73 -12.89 -11.07 -4.24
C ALA A 73 -13.49 -11.60 -5.54
N GLU A 74 -14.78 -11.96 -5.54
CA GLU A 74 -15.49 -12.43 -6.74
C GLU A 74 -15.51 -11.37 -7.83
N ALA A 75 -15.83 -10.13 -7.50
CA ALA A 75 -15.86 -9.04 -8.47
C ALA A 75 -14.46 -8.70 -9.03
N LEU A 76 -13.42 -8.75 -8.20
CA LEU A 76 -12.05 -8.53 -8.66
C LEU A 76 -11.56 -9.69 -9.55
N ALA A 77 -11.91 -10.92 -9.22
CA ALA A 77 -11.63 -12.09 -10.07
C ALA A 77 -12.35 -11.99 -11.42
N GLN A 78 -13.63 -11.64 -11.40
CA GLN A 78 -14.40 -11.43 -12.64
C GLN A 78 -13.81 -10.31 -13.49
N MET A 79 -13.43 -9.18 -12.88
CA MET A 79 -12.76 -8.09 -13.57
C MET A 79 -11.44 -8.54 -14.21
N ALA A 80 -10.65 -9.36 -13.53
CA ALA A 80 -9.39 -9.87 -14.07
C ALA A 80 -9.64 -10.72 -15.33
N VAL A 81 -10.66 -11.59 -15.31
CA VAL A 81 -11.08 -12.40 -16.46
C VAL A 81 -11.58 -11.51 -17.61
N ASP A 82 -12.51 -10.60 -17.35
CA ASP A 82 -13.13 -9.73 -18.35
C ASP A 82 -12.12 -8.83 -19.05
N LYS A 83 -11.14 -8.32 -18.29
CA LYS A 83 -10.06 -7.47 -18.79
C LYS A 83 -8.88 -8.27 -19.35
N LYS A 84 -8.92 -9.60 -19.27
CA LYS A 84 -7.82 -10.49 -19.70
C LYS A 84 -6.48 -10.10 -19.07
N TRP A 85 -6.50 -9.83 -17.76
CA TRP A 85 -5.27 -9.56 -17.04
C TRP A 85 -4.43 -10.83 -16.95
N HIS A 86 -3.14 -10.67 -17.17
CA HIS A 86 -2.12 -11.70 -17.02
C HIS A 86 -0.99 -11.14 -16.17
N PRO A 87 -0.18 -12.01 -15.55
CA PRO A 87 1.01 -11.56 -14.84
C PRO A 87 1.89 -10.66 -15.70
N PHE A 88 2.40 -9.59 -15.13
CA PHE A 88 3.28 -8.65 -15.81
C PHE A 88 4.52 -8.34 -14.99
N THR A 89 5.61 -8.02 -15.69
CA THR A 89 6.89 -7.71 -15.06
C THR A 89 6.91 -6.27 -14.56
N ALA A 90 7.31 -6.09 -13.30
CA ALA A 90 7.60 -4.81 -12.68
C ALA A 90 9.09 -4.67 -12.32
N LYS A 91 9.56 -3.43 -12.19
CA LYS A 91 10.96 -3.13 -11.87
C LYS A 91 11.04 -2.25 -10.62
N ILE A 92 12.00 -2.56 -9.76
CA ILE A 92 12.42 -1.70 -8.66
C ILE A 92 13.76 -1.07 -9.05
N ASP A 93 13.91 0.23 -8.78
CA ASP A 93 15.12 0.99 -9.03
C ASP A 93 15.40 1.95 -7.86
N GLY A 94 16.06 1.41 -6.84
CA GLY A 94 16.46 2.14 -5.66
C GLY A 94 15.31 2.49 -4.71
N PHE A 95 15.58 3.50 -3.90
CA PHE A 95 14.63 4.03 -2.92
C PHE A 95 14.32 5.49 -3.20
N ASP A 96 13.19 5.94 -2.69
CA ASP A 96 12.74 7.33 -2.79
C ASP A 96 11.89 7.67 -1.56
N ALA A 97 11.46 8.92 -1.44
CA ALA A 97 10.72 9.41 -0.30
C ALA A 97 9.53 10.29 -0.69
N PHE A 98 8.45 10.21 0.09
CA PHE A 98 7.39 11.21 0.08
C PHE A 98 7.62 12.20 1.23
N GLY A 99 8.43 13.24 0.95
CA GLY A 99 8.90 14.18 1.97
C GLY A 99 9.66 13.45 3.08
N ASP A 100 9.61 13.99 4.28
CA ASP A 100 10.28 13.40 5.46
C ASP A 100 9.47 12.29 6.14
N ARG A 101 8.36 11.86 5.52
CA ARG A 101 7.39 11.03 6.21
C ARG A 101 7.40 9.56 5.80
N THR A 102 7.77 9.27 4.56
CA THR A 102 7.67 7.91 4.03
C THR A 102 8.88 7.60 3.17
N LEU A 103 9.62 6.56 3.52
CA LEU A 103 10.66 5.95 2.68
C LEU A 103 10.14 4.68 2.05
N PHE A 104 10.44 4.47 0.78
CA PHE A 104 9.93 3.33 0.02
C PHE A 104 10.90 2.86 -1.05
N ALA A 105 10.84 1.56 -1.37
CA ALA A 105 11.45 1.04 -2.59
C ALA A 105 10.65 1.52 -3.80
N LYS A 106 11.34 2.16 -4.73
CA LYS A 106 10.77 2.81 -5.91
C LYS A 106 10.48 1.78 -6.98
N VAL A 107 9.18 1.53 -7.22
CA VAL A 107 8.72 0.75 -8.37
C VAL A 107 8.58 1.68 -9.56
N LEU A 108 9.15 1.30 -10.70
CA LEU A 108 9.08 2.13 -11.90
C LEU A 108 7.64 2.17 -12.43
N PRO A 109 7.08 3.36 -12.65
CA PRO A 109 5.74 3.50 -13.20
C PRO A 109 5.70 3.02 -14.66
N SER A 110 4.55 2.50 -15.08
CA SER A 110 4.28 2.11 -16.46
C SER A 110 2.80 2.25 -16.79
N ALA A 111 2.47 2.22 -18.08
CA ALA A 111 1.09 2.24 -18.53
C ALA A 111 0.30 1.03 -17.99
N VAL A 112 0.95 -0.14 -17.86
CA VAL A 112 0.34 -1.35 -17.30
C VAL A 112 -0.05 -1.13 -15.84
N TRP A 113 0.84 -0.56 -15.02
CA TRP A 113 0.53 -0.22 -13.63
C TRP A 113 -0.66 0.72 -13.49
N THR A 114 -0.70 1.75 -14.34
CA THR A 114 -1.80 2.73 -14.32
C THR A 114 -3.12 2.09 -14.72
N ALA A 115 -3.14 1.26 -15.77
CA ALA A 115 -4.32 0.55 -16.21
C ALA A 115 -4.81 -0.48 -15.16
N TYR A 116 -3.87 -1.24 -14.60
CA TYR A 116 -4.15 -2.25 -13.56
C TYR A 116 -4.79 -1.63 -12.33
N LYS A 117 -4.13 -0.62 -11.76
CA LYS A 117 -4.65 0.13 -10.61
C LYS A 117 -6.01 0.76 -10.91
N SER A 118 -6.19 1.33 -12.09
CA SER A 118 -7.46 1.95 -12.50
C SER A 118 -8.59 0.92 -12.58
N ALA A 119 -8.33 -0.26 -13.15
CA ALA A 119 -9.32 -1.33 -13.25
C ALA A 119 -9.77 -1.78 -11.84
N VAL A 120 -8.82 -2.04 -10.93
CA VAL A 120 -9.11 -2.41 -9.54
C VAL A 120 -9.89 -1.30 -8.82
N TYR A 121 -9.45 -0.05 -8.94
CA TYR A 121 -10.12 1.09 -8.30
C TYR A 121 -11.57 1.28 -8.77
N ILE A 122 -11.80 1.19 -10.09
CA ILE A 122 -13.15 1.33 -10.67
C ILE A 122 -14.05 0.21 -10.16
N THR A 123 -13.58 -1.03 -10.13
CA THR A 123 -14.36 -2.19 -9.63
C THR A 123 -14.76 -1.99 -8.18
N VAL A 124 -13.81 -1.63 -7.30
CA VAL A 124 -14.09 -1.41 -5.89
C VAL A 124 -15.01 -0.20 -5.68
N SER A 125 -14.82 0.87 -6.46
CA SER A 125 -15.66 2.07 -6.38
C SER A 125 -17.11 1.81 -6.81
N ALA A 126 -17.33 0.94 -7.80
CA ALA A 126 -18.67 0.54 -8.25
C ALA A 126 -19.40 -0.31 -7.20
N LEU A 127 -18.67 -1.22 -6.53
CA LEU A 127 -19.25 -2.06 -5.47
C LEU A 127 -19.49 -1.30 -4.16
N SER A 128 -18.69 -0.30 -3.87
CA SER A 128 -18.74 0.45 -2.61
C SER A 128 -18.74 1.96 -2.89
N PRO A 129 -19.84 2.49 -3.46
CA PRO A 129 -19.94 3.90 -3.82
C PRO A 129 -19.73 4.81 -2.61
N GLY A 130 -18.92 5.84 -2.78
CA GLY A 130 -18.64 6.82 -1.72
C GLY A 130 -17.65 6.36 -0.63
N SER A 131 -17.23 5.09 -0.62
CA SER A 131 -16.28 4.58 0.37
C SER A 131 -14.83 4.95 0.10
N LEU A 132 -14.49 5.19 -1.17
CA LEU A 132 -13.13 5.53 -1.59
C LEU A 132 -12.92 7.04 -1.61
N LYS A 133 -11.76 7.46 -1.13
CA LYS A 133 -11.32 8.85 -1.28
C LYS A 133 -10.94 9.12 -2.73
N LYS A 134 -11.37 10.28 -3.25
CA LYS A 134 -10.91 10.75 -4.56
C LYS A 134 -9.39 10.94 -4.53
N GLU A 135 -8.71 10.31 -5.45
CA GLU A 135 -7.27 10.48 -5.61
C GLU A 135 -6.97 11.74 -6.40
N SER A 136 -6.11 12.60 -5.85
CA SER A 136 -5.71 13.88 -6.45
C SER A 136 -4.34 13.83 -7.11
N ARG A 137 -3.60 12.73 -6.96
CA ARG A 137 -2.24 12.59 -7.49
C ARG A 137 -2.14 11.42 -8.45
N PRO A 138 -1.26 11.46 -9.44
CA PRO A 138 -0.95 10.32 -10.28
C PRO A 138 -0.52 9.12 -9.43
N PHE A 139 -0.86 7.92 -9.87
CA PHE A 139 -0.45 6.70 -9.21
C PHE A 139 1.05 6.49 -9.35
N GLN A 140 1.71 6.37 -8.22
CA GLN A 140 3.12 6.00 -8.13
C GLN A 140 3.22 4.68 -7.36
N PRO A 141 3.48 3.54 -8.02
CA PRO A 141 3.65 2.27 -7.33
C PRO A 141 4.90 2.32 -6.44
N HIS A 142 4.77 1.84 -5.21
CA HIS A 142 5.85 1.90 -4.24
C HIS A 142 5.67 0.84 -3.14
N ILE A 143 6.78 0.47 -2.49
CA ILE A 143 6.78 -0.49 -1.40
C ILE A 143 7.37 0.19 -0.16
N THR A 144 6.53 0.49 0.80
CA THR A 144 6.91 1.24 2.00
C THR A 144 7.88 0.45 2.90
N VAL A 145 8.99 1.05 3.25
CA VAL A 145 9.97 0.51 4.22
C VAL A 145 9.93 1.24 5.57
N ALA A 146 9.58 2.54 5.59
CA ALA A 146 9.31 3.28 6.82
C ALA A 146 8.22 4.34 6.57
N ASN A 147 7.36 4.60 7.54
CA ASN A 147 6.27 5.55 7.38
C ASN A 147 5.84 6.17 8.70
N ARG A 148 5.73 7.50 8.73
CA ARG A 148 5.16 8.36 9.80
C ARG A 148 5.97 8.51 11.08
N ASP A 149 6.81 7.57 11.44
CA ASP A 149 7.61 7.57 12.67
C ASP A 149 9.12 7.68 12.39
N ILE A 150 9.48 8.20 11.23
CA ILE A 150 10.86 8.56 10.91
C ILE A 150 11.21 9.79 11.74
N PRO A 151 12.29 9.77 12.52
CA PRO A 151 12.71 10.93 13.29
C PRO A 151 12.98 12.14 12.38
N ALA A 152 12.70 13.34 12.89
CA ALA A 152 12.96 14.58 12.16
C ALA A 152 14.42 14.66 11.71
N GLY A 153 14.64 14.93 10.42
CA GLY A 153 15.98 15.03 9.82
C GLY A 153 16.63 13.70 9.42
N ALA A 154 16.09 12.56 9.85
CA ALA A 154 16.69 11.25 9.56
C ALA A 154 16.35 10.70 8.17
N SER A 155 15.33 11.24 7.49
CA SER A 155 14.86 10.71 6.19
C SER A 155 15.92 10.82 5.09
N THR A 156 16.67 11.92 5.04
CA THR A 156 17.71 12.16 4.03
C THR A 156 18.87 11.18 4.20
N GLU A 157 19.42 11.07 5.42
CA GLU A 157 20.51 10.16 5.73
C GLU A 157 20.13 8.71 5.45
N ALA A 158 18.94 8.30 5.90
CA ALA A 158 18.42 6.96 5.66
C ALA A 158 18.26 6.67 4.17
N LEU A 159 17.74 7.62 3.38
CA LEU A 159 17.57 7.48 1.94
C LEU A 159 18.91 7.35 1.21
N GLU A 160 19.90 8.17 1.58
CA GLU A 160 21.25 8.09 1.03
C GLU A 160 21.87 6.72 1.30
N TYR A 161 21.81 6.24 2.54
CA TYR A 161 22.31 4.92 2.89
C TYR A 161 21.59 3.79 2.12
N LEU A 162 20.27 3.81 2.08
CA LEU A 162 19.49 2.79 1.37
C LEU A 162 19.82 2.75 -0.13
N ASN A 163 20.07 3.91 -0.75
CA ASN A 163 20.44 3.96 -2.16
C ASN A 163 21.86 3.45 -2.45
N GLN A 164 22.78 3.49 -1.47
CA GLN A 164 24.10 2.85 -1.59
C GLN A 164 24.01 1.32 -1.69
N LEU A 165 22.89 0.73 -1.24
CA LEU A 165 22.66 -0.72 -1.31
C LEU A 165 22.17 -1.21 -2.68
N GLU A 166 22.04 -0.31 -3.65
CA GLU A 166 21.74 -0.57 -5.07
C GLU A 166 20.61 -1.58 -5.30
N LEU A 167 19.44 -1.34 -4.68
CA LEU A 167 18.28 -2.19 -4.87
C LEU A 167 17.74 -2.05 -6.30
N LYS A 168 18.18 -2.93 -7.20
CA LYS A 168 17.68 -3.06 -8.57
C LYS A 168 17.23 -4.49 -8.81
N THR A 169 15.96 -4.66 -9.17
CA THR A 169 15.42 -6.00 -9.44
C THR A 169 14.14 -5.92 -10.26
N ILE A 170 13.77 -7.06 -10.83
CA ILE A 170 12.49 -7.26 -11.50
C ILE A 170 11.68 -8.31 -10.73
N PHE A 171 10.38 -8.24 -10.80
CA PHE A 171 9.48 -9.23 -10.22
C PHE A 171 8.19 -9.34 -11.02
N GLN A 172 7.45 -10.45 -10.85
CA GLN A 172 6.13 -10.61 -11.45
C GLN A 172 5.06 -10.06 -10.53
N VAL A 173 4.14 -9.33 -11.14
CA VAL A 173 2.87 -8.93 -10.54
C VAL A 173 1.83 -9.92 -11.05
N ASP A 174 1.42 -10.83 -10.20
CA ASP A 174 0.60 -12.00 -10.54
C ASP A 174 -0.67 -12.11 -9.69
N ASN A 175 -0.94 -11.10 -8.85
CA ASN A 175 -2.04 -11.19 -7.92
C ASN A 175 -2.71 -9.85 -7.61
N ILE A 176 -4.00 -9.92 -7.23
CA ILE A 176 -4.73 -8.87 -6.50
C ILE A 176 -4.99 -9.41 -5.10
N THR A 177 -4.56 -8.69 -4.09
CA THR A 177 -4.72 -9.11 -2.70
C THR A 177 -5.62 -8.15 -1.92
N ILE A 178 -6.62 -8.71 -1.26
CA ILE A 178 -7.49 -8.01 -0.32
C ILE A 178 -6.91 -8.17 1.07
N PHE A 179 -6.64 -7.04 1.71
CA PHE A 179 -6.21 -6.99 3.10
C PHE A 179 -7.36 -6.53 3.97
N GLU A 180 -7.51 -7.18 5.11
CA GLU A 180 -8.52 -6.88 6.11
C GLU A 180 -7.87 -6.55 7.44
N ARG A 181 -8.47 -5.63 8.18
CA ARG A 181 -8.00 -5.26 9.51
C ARG A 181 -8.63 -6.17 10.57
N ARG A 182 -7.82 -7.03 11.19
CA ARG A 182 -8.20 -7.91 12.28
C ARG A 182 -7.31 -7.62 13.50
N ASP A 183 -7.89 -7.42 14.65
CA ASP A 183 -7.17 -7.15 15.91
C ASP A 183 -6.11 -6.03 15.76
N LYS A 184 -6.49 -4.94 15.09
CA LYS A 184 -5.64 -3.77 14.78
C LYS A 184 -4.47 -4.06 13.83
N ARG A 185 -4.38 -5.25 13.24
CA ARG A 185 -3.37 -5.63 12.24
C ARG A 185 -4.00 -5.82 10.87
N TRP A 186 -3.23 -5.55 9.85
CA TRP A 186 -3.59 -5.86 8.48
C TRP A 186 -3.15 -7.29 8.14
N VAL A 187 -4.09 -8.10 7.72
CA VAL A 187 -3.86 -9.49 7.32
C VAL A 187 -4.33 -9.71 5.90
N VAL A 188 -3.73 -10.66 5.21
CA VAL A 188 -4.23 -11.14 3.92
C VAL A 188 -5.55 -11.87 4.15
N ALA A 189 -6.62 -11.36 3.55
CA ALA A 189 -7.95 -11.96 3.64
C ALA A 189 -8.25 -12.85 2.43
N LYS A 190 -7.91 -12.36 1.23
CA LYS A 190 -8.07 -13.08 -0.04
C LYS A 190 -6.96 -12.68 -1.01
N GLN A 191 -6.53 -13.63 -1.82
CA GLN A 191 -5.63 -13.41 -2.94
C GLN A 191 -6.26 -13.98 -4.20
N ILE A 192 -6.28 -13.20 -5.27
CA ILE A 192 -6.78 -13.53 -6.59
C ILE A 192 -5.56 -13.61 -7.49
N GLU A 193 -5.33 -14.73 -8.12
CA GLU A 193 -4.28 -14.93 -9.12
C GLU A 193 -4.71 -14.37 -10.48
N LEU A 194 -3.72 -13.86 -11.28
CA LEU A 194 -3.94 -13.28 -12.60
C LEU A 194 -3.68 -14.29 -13.72
#